data_089b39afe54f50c1d85b39f7ecba9297
#
_entry.id   089b39afe54f50c1d85b39f7ecba9297
#
_cell.length_a   1.000
_cell.length_b   1.000
_cell.length_c   1.000
_cell.angle_alpha   90.00
_cell.angle_beta   90.00
_cell.angle_gamma   90.00
#
_symmetry.space_group_name_H-M   'P 1'
#
loop_
_entity.id
_entity.type
_entity.pdbx_description
1 polymer ?
#
loop_
_entity_poly.entity_id
_entity_poly.type
_entity_poly.pdbx_seq_one_letter_code
_entity_poly.pdbx_strand_id
1 'polypeptide(L)'
;CLLSRGLGDVYKRQIYNREGLTHGQDPRVVVISCSDSRAPIEHVFNIGFGDAFVIRTAGHILDDAVLASLDYALAALKPNLLVVLGHQSCGAVGAATGFVAGGELPTGLQRPIIEKVAASALVAGPNATTDDVEREHTRQTVAQLVASVPNVRRLLDEGALGVIGARYLLEDSSVETLQTLGVK
;
A
#
# COMPACT_ATOMS: atom_id res chain seq x y z
N CYS A 1 -4.54 -26.45 -20.02
CA CYS A 1 -4.47 -24.99 -19.86
C CYS A 1 -3.02 -24.53 -20.00
N LEU A 2 -2.74 -23.65 -20.96
CA LEU A 2 -1.39 -23.10 -21.22
C LEU A 2 -0.79 -22.38 -20.01
N LEU A 3 -1.62 -21.86 -19.12
CA LEU A 3 -1.21 -21.23 -17.86
C LEU A 3 -0.61 -22.21 -16.84
N SER A 4 -0.98 -23.48 -16.88
CA SER A 4 -0.49 -24.46 -15.90
C SER A 4 0.88 -25.06 -16.24
N ARG A 5 1.34 -24.99 -17.49
CA ARG A 5 2.61 -25.60 -17.92
C ARG A 5 3.76 -24.59 -18.04
N GLY A 6 3.51 -23.38 -18.51
CA GLY A 6 4.57 -22.37 -18.68
C GLY A 6 4.86 -21.57 -17.41
N LEU A 7 3.82 -21.04 -16.77
CA LEU A 7 3.97 -20.27 -15.53
C LEU A 7 4.38 -21.16 -14.34
N GLY A 8 3.90 -22.41 -14.28
CA GLY A 8 4.27 -23.33 -13.22
C GLY A 8 5.76 -23.68 -13.19
N ASP A 9 6.43 -23.73 -14.34
CA ASP A 9 7.87 -24.05 -14.41
C ASP A 9 8.75 -22.81 -14.15
N VAL A 10 8.30 -21.61 -14.51
CA VAL A 10 8.97 -20.36 -14.13
C VAL A 10 8.83 -20.11 -12.63
N TYR A 11 7.65 -20.35 -12.06
CA TYR A 11 7.44 -20.31 -10.61
C TYR A 11 8.21 -21.39 -9.86
N LYS A 12 8.38 -22.57 -10.41
CA LYS A 12 9.20 -23.63 -9.80
C LYS A 12 10.70 -23.33 -9.83
N ARG A 13 11.17 -22.52 -10.78
CA ARG A 13 12.57 -22.08 -10.86
C ARG A 13 12.90 -20.86 -10.00
N GLN A 14 11.90 -20.07 -9.67
CA GLN A 14 11.97 -19.07 -8.59
C GLN A 14 11.63 -19.76 -7.26
N ILE A 15 12.31 -20.84 -6.94
CA ILE A 15 12.09 -21.60 -5.70
C ILE A 15 12.66 -20.75 -4.56
N TYR A 16 11.83 -19.89 -4.07
CA TYR A 16 11.91 -19.49 -2.68
C TYR A 16 11.67 -20.75 -1.84
N ASN A 17 12.54 -21.00 -0.91
CA ASN A 17 12.46 -22.16 -0.01
C ASN A 17 11.10 -22.14 0.70
N ARG A 18 10.15 -22.96 0.24
CA ARG A 18 8.81 -23.08 0.83
C ARG A 18 8.76 -24.00 2.03
N GLU A 19 9.84 -24.73 2.31
CA GLU A 19 9.84 -25.79 3.33
C GLU A 19 9.52 -25.26 4.73
N GLY A 20 9.91 -24.02 5.06
CA GLY A 20 9.56 -23.38 6.33
C GLY A 20 8.17 -22.73 6.39
N LEU A 21 7.53 -22.44 5.25
CA LEU A 21 6.30 -21.62 5.19
C LEU A 21 5.01 -22.40 5.48
N THR A 22 5.08 -23.73 5.54
CA THR A 22 3.92 -24.58 5.84
C THR A 22 3.50 -24.52 7.31
N HIS A 23 4.38 -24.09 8.20
CA HIS A 23 4.17 -24.06 9.64
C HIS A 23 3.90 -22.65 10.19
N GLY A 24 3.99 -21.62 9.36
CA GLY A 24 3.76 -20.23 9.76
C GLY A 24 4.35 -19.23 8.77
N GLN A 25 4.28 -17.94 9.12
CA GLN A 25 4.88 -16.84 8.36
C GLN A 25 5.62 -15.91 9.32
N ASP A 26 6.70 -15.30 8.83
CA ASP A 26 7.51 -14.34 9.58
C ASP A 26 7.92 -13.17 8.66
N PRO A 27 6.93 -12.38 8.19
CA PRO A 27 7.18 -11.27 7.28
C PRO A 27 7.93 -10.15 7.98
N ARG A 28 8.97 -9.63 7.34
CA ARG A 28 9.73 -8.48 7.85
C ARG A 28 9.02 -7.16 7.63
N VAL A 29 8.11 -7.11 6.67
CA VAL A 29 7.41 -5.89 6.25
C VAL A 29 5.91 -6.13 6.11
N VAL A 30 5.12 -5.13 6.50
CA VAL A 30 3.72 -4.99 6.07
C VAL A 30 3.67 -3.95 4.98
N VAL A 31 2.99 -4.25 3.88
CA VAL A 31 2.78 -3.29 2.79
C VAL A 31 1.29 -3.04 2.62
N ILE A 32 0.88 -1.78 2.74
CA ILE A 32 -0.46 -1.31 2.36
C ILE A 32 -0.34 -0.64 0.99
N SER A 33 -1.08 -1.12 0.00
CA SER A 33 -0.96 -0.63 -1.38
C SER A 33 -2.26 -0.67 -2.17
N CYS A 34 -2.21 -0.09 -3.37
CA CYS A 34 -3.33 -0.18 -4.32
C CYS A 34 -3.47 -1.60 -4.87
N SER A 35 -4.72 -1.99 -5.17
CA SER A 35 -5.06 -3.23 -5.88
C SER A 35 -4.69 -3.22 -7.37
N ASP A 36 -4.11 -2.13 -7.90
CA ASP A 36 -3.73 -1.97 -9.31
C ASP A 36 -2.79 -3.11 -9.75
N SER A 37 -3.16 -3.79 -10.83
CA SER A 37 -2.44 -4.97 -11.34
C SER A 37 -1.03 -4.65 -11.86
N ARG A 38 -0.74 -3.37 -12.13
CA ARG A 38 0.57 -2.89 -12.62
C ARG A 38 1.60 -2.69 -11.51
N ALA A 39 1.17 -2.73 -10.24
CA ALA A 39 2.03 -2.54 -9.07
C ALA A 39 1.98 -3.75 -8.11
N PRO A 40 2.34 -4.97 -8.56
CA PRO A 40 2.40 -6.14 -7.68
C PRO A 40 3.62 -6.01 -6.76
N ILE A 41 3.38 -6.05 -5.47
CA ILE A 41 4.35 -5.74 -4.41
C ILE A 41 5.60 -6.62 -4.50
N GLU A 42 5.41 -7.91 -4.74
CA GLU A 42 6.49 -8.89 -4.82
C GLU A 42 7.45 -8.58 -5.98
N HIS A 43 6.93 -8.05 -7.08
CA HIS A 43 7.75 -7.63 -8.22
C HIS A 43 8.39 -6.26 -8.00
N VAL A 44 7.64 -5.30 -7.42
CA VAL A 44 8.15 -3.95 -7.16
C VAL A 44 9.37 -3.98 -6.25
N PHE A 45 9.34 -4.81 -5.20
CA PHE A 45 10.42 -4.91 -4.22
C PHE A 45 11.35 -6.10 -4.44
N ASN A 46 11.13 -6.90 -5.48
CA ASN A 46 11.90 -8.12 -5.76
C ASN A 46 12.01 -9.05 -4.54
N ILE A 47 10.88 -9.29 -3.87
CA ILE A 47 10.76 -10.11 -2.67
C ILE A 47 10.02 -11.41 -2.96
N GLY A 48 10.21 -12.39 -2.06
CA GLY A 48 9.66 -13.73 -2.20
C GLY A 48 8.43 -14.02 -1.35
N PHE A 49 8.03 -15.29 -1.37
CA PHE A 49 6.94 -15.77 -0.53
C PHE A 49 7.32 -15.65 0.96
N GLY A 50 6.42 -15.07 1.76
CA GLY A 50 6.60 -14.94 3.20
C GLY A 50 7.37 -13.70 3.64
N ASP A 51 8.00 -12.96 2.72
CA ASP A 51 8.80 -11.76 3.06
C ASP A 51 7.93 -10.57 3.47
N ALA A 52 6.74 -10.45 2.90
CA ALA A 52 5.82 -9.35 3.16
C ALA A 52 4.41 -9.82 3.50
N PHE A 53 3.77 -9.14 4.44
CA PHE A 53 2.32 -9.20 4.65
C PHE A 53 1.67 -8.07 3.85
N VAL A 54 0.89 -8.42 2.82
CA VAL A 54 0.40 -7.45 1.84
C VAL A 54 -1.09 -7.22 2.01
N ILE A 55 -1.48 -5.95 2.19
CA ILE A 55 -2.88 -5.50 2.31
C ILE A 55 -3.16 -4.57 1.12
N ARG A 56 -4.18 -4.87 0.29
CA ARG A 56 -4.45 -4.12 -0.94
C ARG A 56 -5.92 -3.75 -1.07
N THR A 57 -6.15 -2.47 -1.34
CA THR A 57 -7.47 -1.91 -1.69
C THR A 57 -7.34 -0.95 -2.86
N ALA A 58 -8.41 -0.66 -3.59
CA ALA A 58 -8.37 0.36 -4.63
C ALA A 58 -8.00 1.72 -4.02
N GLY A 59 -6.95 2.36 -4.55
CA GLY A 59 -6.41 3.61 -4.01
C GLY A 59 -5.82 3.51 -2.60
N HIS A 60 -5.41 2.33 -2.17
CA HIS A 60 -4.86 2.04 -0.82
C HIS A 60 -5.63 2.74 0.32
N ILE A 61 -6.97 2.82 0.16
CA ILE A 61 -7.82 3.40 1.20
C ILE A 61 -7.83 2.56 2.47
N LEU A 62 -8.00 3.24 3.60
CA LEU A 62 -8.13 2.59 4.90
C LEU A 62 -9.61 2.36 5.24
N ASP A 63 -9.94 1.13 5.60
CA ASP A 63 -11.22 0.71 6.17
C ASP A 63 -11.00 -0.23 7.35
N ASP A 64 -12.06 -0.68 7.98
CA ASP A 64 -11.98 -1.52 9.17
C ASP A 64 -11.24 -2.84 8.91
N ALA A 65 -11.39 -3.43 7.73
CA ALA A 65 -10.72 -4.68 7.38
C ALA A 65 -9.21 -4.47 7.17
N VAL A 66 -8.81 -3.35 6.55
CA VAL A 66 -7.41 -2.95 6.40
C VAL A 66 -6.77 -2.69 7.76
N LEU A 67 -7.44 -1.91 8.61
CA LEU A 67 -6.93 -1.58 9.95
C LEU A 67 -6.82 -2.80 10.84
N ALA A 68 -7.82 -3.70 10.82
CA ALA A 68 -7.79 -4.97 11.56
C ALA A 68 -6.67 -5.90 11.06
N SER A 69 -6.45 -5.97 9.74
CA SER A 69 -5.39 -6.78 9.15
C SER A 69 -4.00 -6.24 9.53
N LEU A 70 -3.83 -4.91 9.54
CA LEU A 70 -2.60 -4.28 10.00
C LEU A 70 -2.35 -4.56 11.48
N ASP A 71 -3.37 -4.36 12.32
CA ASP A 71 -3.24 -4.58 13.77
C ASP A 71 -2.88 -6.04 14.09
N TYR A 72 -3.51 -6.99 13.39
CA TYR A 72 -3.15 -8.41 13.47
C TYR A 72 -1.68 -8.64 13.09
N ALA A 73 -1.22 -8.07 11.97
CA ALA A 73 0.16 -8.25 11.53
C ALA A 73 1.17 -7.70 12.56
N LEU A 74 0.91 -6.50 13.10
CA LEU A 74 1.76 -5.88 14.11
C LEU A 74 1.79 -6.64 15.44
N ALA A 75 0.64 -7.18 15.86
CA ALA A 75 0.52 -7.90 17.12
C ALA A 75 1.07 -9.34 17.05
N ALA A 76 0.71 -10.08 15.99
CA ALA A 76 0.99 -11.50 15.87
C ALA A 76 2.31 -11.80 15.14
N LEU A 77 2.63 -11.06 14.06
CA LEU A 77 3.77 -11.32 13.18
C LEU A 77 4.97 -10.43 13.49
N LYS A 78 4.74 -9.27 14.12
CA LYS A 78 5.78 -8.34 14.62
C LYS A 78 6.78 -7.88 13.54
N PRO A 79 6.34 -7.48 12.35
CA PRO A 79 7.23 -6.89 11.34
C PRO A 79 7.88 -5.62 11.88
N ASN A 80 9.08 -5.31 11.41
CA ASN A 80 9.80 -4.12 11.83
C ASN A 80 9.66 -2.94 10.86
N LEU A 81 8.92 -3.13 9.75
CA LEU A 81 8.69 -2.11 8.73
C LEU A 81 7.23 -2.11 8.26
N LEU A 82 6.64 -0.92 8.16
CA LEU A 82 5.36 -0.66 7.51
C LEU A 82 5.60 0.24 6.29
N VAL A 83 5.16 -0.19 5.12
CA VAL A 83 5.24 0.60 3.89
C VAL A 83 3.83 0.92 3.40
N VAL A 84 3.55 2.19 3.15
CA VAL A 84 2.40 2.64 2.37
C VAL A 84 2.91 2.94 0.97
N LEU A 85 2.47 2.14 0.00
CA LEU A 85 2.91 2.27 -1.39
C LEU A 85 1.77 2.75 -2.28
N GLY A 86 1.80 4.04 -2.63
CA GLY A 86 1.06 4.58 -3.75
C GLY A 86 1.70 4.22 -5.09
N HIS A 87 1.08 4.59 -6.19
CA HIS A 87 1.65 4.37 -7.53
C HIS A 87 1.20 5.44 -8.52
N GLN A 88 1.99 5.65 -9.54
CA GLN A 88 1.71 6.57 -10.65
C GLN A 88 0.45 6.15 -11.42
N SER A 89 -0.32 7.14 -11.88
CA SER A 89 -1.55 6.94 -12.67
C SER A 89 -2.59 6.06 -11.97
N CYS A 90 -2.78 6.27 -10.67
CA CYS A 90 -3.79 5.56 -9.87
C CYS A 90 -5.20 5.98 -10.28
N GLY A 91 -6.01 5.00 -10.75
CA GLY A 91 -7.37 5.26 -11.20
C GLY A 91 -8.28 5.84 -10.11
N ALA A 92 -8.15 5.39 -8.87
CA ALA A 92 -8.92 5.91 -7.73
C ALA A 92 -8.55 7.37 -7.42
N VAL A 93 -7.26 7.71 -7.48
CA VAL A 93 -6.79 9.09 -7.28
C VAL A 93 -7.25 9.99 -8.42
N GLY A 94 -7.12 9.54 -9.68
CA GLY A 94 -7.60 10.29 -10.84
C GLY A 94 -9.10 10.59 -10.77
N ALA A 95 -9.92 9.61 -10.38
CA ALA A 95 -11.35 9.78 -10.19
C ALA A 95 -11.67 10.77 -9.05
N ALA A 96 -10.95 10.72 -7.93
CA ALA A 96 -11.13 11.65 -6.82
C ALA A 96 -10.69 13.07 -7.17
N THR A 97 -9.58 13.23 -7.90
CA THR A 97 -9.12 14.52 -8.43
C THR A 97 -10.16 15.13 -9.37
N GLY A 98 -10.71 14.33 -10.29
CA GLY A 98 -11.78 14.76 -11.19
C GLY A 98 -13.06 15.16 -10.45
N PHE A 99 -13.45 14.42 -9.40
CA PHE A 99 -14.59 14.78 -8.56
C PHE A 99 -14.39 16.13 -7.86
N VAL A 100 -13.23 16.36 -7.23
CA VAL A 100 -12.92 17.63 -6.56
C VAL A 100 -12.86 18.80 -7.55
N ALA A 101 -12.48 18.54 -8.79
CA ALA A 101 -12.52 19.55 -9.88
C ALA A 101 -13.94 19.83 -10.41
N GLY A 102 -14.99 19.32 -9.78
CA GLY A 102 -16.39 19.57 -10.14
C GLY A 102 -17.05 18.45 -10.96
N GLY A 103 -16.40 17.29 -11.09
CA GLY A 103 -16.99 16.11 -11.71
C GLY A 103 -18.03 15.43 -10.82
N GLU A 104 -18.70 14.43 -11.36
CA GLU A 104 -19.73 13.68 -10.64
C GLU A 104 -19.12 12.67 -9.65
N LEU A 105 -19.72 12.56 -8.47
CA LEU A 105 -19.39 11.51 -7.50
C LEU A 105 -20.06 10.20 -7.96
N PRO A 106 -19.30 9.10 -8.12
CA PRO A 106 -19.86 7.81 -8.46
C PRO A 106 -20.92 7.34 -7.45
N THR A 107 -21.92 6.61 -7.93
CA THR A 107 -22.92 5.97 -7.09
C THR A 107 -22.50 4.56 -6.67
N GLY A 108 -23.16 4.01 -5.65
CA GLY A 108 -22.93 2.63 -5.20
C GLY A 108 -21.60 2.41 -4.49
N LEU A 109 -21.03 1.23 -4.65
CA LEU A 109 -19.87 0.75 -3.85
C LEU A 109 -18.54 1.44 -4.20
N GLN A 110 -18.45 2.16 -5.30
CA GLN A 110 -17.24 2.92 -5.63
C GLN A 110 -17.17 4.27 -4.87
N ARG A 111 -18.32 4.79 -4.44
CA ARG A 111 -18.42 6.08 -3.76
C ARG A 111 -17.49 6.22 -2.54
N PRO A 112 -17.43 5.26 -1.59
CA PRO A 112 -16.54 5.37 -0.43
C PRO A 112 -15.06 5.49 -0.80
N ILE A 113 -14.63 4.87 -1.91
CA ILE A 113 -13.25 4.98 -2.39
C ILE A 113 -12.93 6.42 -2.75
N ILE A 114 -13.79 7.03 -3.57
CA ILE A 114 -13.59 8.39 -4.06
C ILE A 114 -13.68 9.40 -2.91
N GLU A 115 -14.64 9.25 -1.99
CA GLU A 115 -14.78 10.14 -0.83
C GLU A 115 -13.54 10.11 0.07
N LYS A 116 -12.94 8.95 0.30
CA LYS A 116 -11.73 8.83 1.12
C LYS A 116 -10.52 9.47 0.45
N VAL A 117 -10.33 9.27 -0.85
CA VAL A 117 -9.21 9.87 -1.61
C VAL A 117 -9.42 11.37 -1.84
N ALA A 118 -10.67 11.83 -1.99
CA ALA A 118 -11.00 13.24 -2.20
C ALA A 118 -10.49 14.15 -1.08
N ALA A 119 -10.42 13.65 0.15
CA ALA A 119 -9.82 14.39 1.26
C ALA A 119 -8.37 14.80 0.95
N SER A 120 -7.58 13.90 0.36
CA SER A 120 -6.20 14.19 -0.05
C SER A 120 -6.14 15.16 -1.24
N ALA A 121 -7.08 15.06 -2.18
CA ALA A 121 -7.17 16.00 -3.29
C ALA A 121 -7.51 17.43 -2.82
N LEU A 122 -8.38 17.56 -1.82
CA LEU A 122 -8.69 18.87 -1.21
C LEU A 122 -7.48 19.48 -0.51
N VAL A 123 -6.69 18.67 0.19
CA VAL A 123 -5.46 19.13 0.87
C VAL A 123 -4.37 19.50 -0.12
N ALA A 124 -4.21 18.74 -1.19
CA ALA A 124 -3.25 19.04 -2.25
C ALA A 124 -3.56 20.38 -2.96
N GLY A 125 -4.84 20.79 -2.97
CA GLY A 125 -5.28 22.10 -3.41
C GLY A 125 -5.89 22.12 -4.82
N PRO A 126 -6.51 23.25 -5.20
CA PRO A 126 -7.35 23.34 -6.39
C PRO A 126 -6.60 23.22 -7.72
N ASN A 127 -5.30 23.45 -7.72
CA ASN A 127 -4.45 23.35 -8.91
C ASN A 127 -3.56 22.10 -8.90
N ALA A 128 -3.76 21.18 -7.95
CA ALA A 128 -2.96 19.97 -7.82
C ALA A 128 -3.20 19.04 -9.02
N THR A 129 -2.12 18.54 -9.57
CA THR A 129 -2.16 17.47 -10.56
C THR A 129 -2.52 16.14 -9.90
N THR A 130 -2.90 15.14 -10.69
CA THR A 130 -3.10 13.78 -10.15
C THR A 130 -1.83 13.26 -9.45
N ASP A 131 -0.66 13.57 -9.99
CA ASP A 131 0.64 13.25 -9.41
C ASP A 131 0.84 13.85 -8.02
N ASP A 132 0.43 15.11 -7.82
CA ASP A 132 0.49 15.77 -6.52
C ASP A 132 -0.47 15.12 -5.51
N VAL A 133 -1.67 14.79 -5.97
CA VAL A 133 -2.68 14.12 -5.14
C VAL A 133 -2.22 12.71 -4.76
N GLU A 134 -1.58 11.97 -5.65
CA GLU A 134 -1.02 10.64 -5.34
C GLU A 134 0.03 10.70 -4.22
N ARG A 135 0.95 11.68 -4.28
CA ARG A 135 1.93 11.90 -3.22
C ARG A 135 1.28 12.30 -1.91
N GLU A 136 0.33 13.23 -1.98
CA GLU A 136 -0.37 13.71 -0.79
C GLU A 136 -1.22 12.59 -0.16
N HIS A 137 -1.91 11.79 -0.96
CA HIS A 137 -2.72 10.67 -0.47
C HIS A 137 -1.86 9.64 0.26
N THR A 138 -0.68 9.33 -0.25
CA THR A 138 0.27 8.45 0.44
C THR A 138 0.73 9.02 1.78
N ARG A 139 1.07 10.32 1.84
CA ARG A 139 1.46 10.99 3.11
C ARG A 139 0.33 10.99 4.12
N GLN A 140 -0.89 11.31 3.68
CA GLN A 140 -2.07 11.33 4.55
C GLN A 140 -2.43 9.93 5.05
N THR A 141 -2.29 8.90 4.22
CA THR A 141 -2.49 7.52 4.65
C THR A 141 -1.51 7.15 5.77
N VAL A 142 -0.23 7.50 5.65
CA VAL A 142 0.76 7.30 6.74
C VAL A 142 0.35 8.07 7.99
N ALA A 143 -0.01 9.34 7.86
CA ALA A 143 -0.42 10.16 9.01
C ALA A 143 -1.65 9.59 9.71
N GLN A 144 -2.64 9.12 8.95
CA GLN A 144 -3.85 8.49 9.46
C GLN A 144 -3.54 7.18 10.20
N LEU A 145 -2.65 6.33 9.67
CA LEU A 145 -2.24 5.10 10.34
C LEU A 145 -1.58 5.38 11.70
N VAL A 146 -0.68 6.35 11.74
CA VAL A 146 -0.01 6.76 12.99
C VAL A 146 -1.02 7.36 14.00
N ALA A 147 -2.03 8.08 13.53
CA ALA A 147 -3.04 8.69 14.40
C ALA A 147 -4.10 7.69 14.88
N SER A 148 -4.49 6.72 14.02
CA SER A 148 -5.68 5.89 14.26
C SER A 148 -5.36 4.48 14.74
N VAL A 149 -4.12 3.98 14.56
CA VAL A 149 -3.73 2.63 14.96
C VAL A 149 -2.78 2.70 16.16
N PRO A 150 -3.26 2.40 17.39
CA PRO A 150 -2.46 2.56 18.60
C PRO A 150 -1.15 1.76 18.57
N ASN A 151 -1.16 0.55 17.99
CA ASN A 151 0.05 -0.27 17.85
C ASN A 151 1.10 0.35 16.92
N VAL A 152 0.69 1.07 15.86
CA VAL A 152 1.64 1.79 15.00
C VAL A 152 2.35 2.88 15.81
N ARG A 153 1.60 3.71 16.52
CA ARG A 153 2.15 4.79 17.36
C ARG A 153 3.09 4.21 18.41
N ARG A 154 2.63 3.23 19.18
CA ARG A 154 3.42 2.61 20.26
C ARG A 154 4.74 2.04 19.76
N LEU A 155 4.71 1.25 18.67
CA LEU A 155 5.91 0.61 18.12
C LEU A 155 6.89 1.62 17.51
N LEU A 156 6.39 2.73 16.93
CA LEU A 156 7.23 3.86 16.50
C LEU A 156 7.95 4.51 17.69
N ASP A 157 7.21 4.81 18.76
CA ASP A 157 7.76 5.46 19.95
C ASP A 157 8.78 4.56 20.67
N GLU A 158 8.59 3.24 20.61
CA GLU A 158 9.53 2.23 21.12
C GLU A 158 10.76 2.01 20.19
N GLY A 159 10.75 2.57 18.98
CA GLY A 159 11.78 2.34 17.96
C GLY A 159 11.80 0.91 17.40
N ALA A 160 10.69 0.18 17.53
CA ALA A 160 10.50 -1.19 17.06
C ALA A 160 9.90 -1.29 15.67
N LEU A 161 9.33 -0.19 15.15
CA LEU A 161 8.72 -0.10 13.82
C LEU A 161 9.25 1.12 13.08
N GLY A 162 9.67 0.92 11.82
CA GLY A 162 9.83 1.99 10.85
C GLY A 162 8.58 2.14 9.98
N VAL A 163 8.25 3.35 9.54
CA VAL A 163 7.15 3.58 8.58
C VAL A 163 7.67 4.38 7.40
N ILE A 164 7.36 3.92 6.19
CA ILE A 164 7.73 4.57 4.93
C ILE A 164 6.46 4.82 4.11
N GLY A 165 6.29 6.06 3.65
CA GLY A 165 5.39 6.41 2.56
C GLY A 165 6.18 6.51 1.27
N ALA A 166 5.80 5.76 0.24
CA ALA A 166 6.49 5.71 -1.03
C ALA A 166 5.50 5.65 -2.21
N ARG A 167 5.98 5.95 -3.41
CA ARG A 167 5.21 5.92 -4.65
C ARG A 167 5.99 5.16 -5.72
N TYR A 168 5.37 4.17 -6.33
CA TYR A 168 5.92 3.43 -7.46
C TYR A 168 5.65 4.16 -8.77
N LEU A 169 6.69 4.40 -9.55
CA LEU A 169 6.64 5.03 -10.85
C LEU A 169 6.53 3.95 -11.94
N LEU A 170 5.45 4.01 -12.72
CA LEU A 170 5.21 3.02 -13.79
C LEU A 170 6.12 3.22 -15.00
N GLU A 171 6.65 4.44 -15.19
CA GLU A 171 7.47 4.79 -16.36
C GLU A 171 8.82 4.10 -16.35
N ASP A 172 9.47 4.04 -15.18
CA ASP A 172 10.85 3.55 -15.05
C ASP A 172 10.99 2.44 -14.00
N SER A 173 9.88 2.01 -13.39
CA SER A 173 9.85 1.00 -12.35
C SER A 173 10.64 1.38 -11.08
N SER A 174 10.84 2.65 -10.82
CA SER A 174 11.48 3.14 -9.60
C SER A 174 10.47 3.38 -8.47
N VAL A 175 10.98 3.49 -7.24
CA VAL A 175 10.20 3.82 -6.04
C VAL A 175 10.69 5.15 -5.47
N GLU A 176 9.81 6.15 -5.50
CA GLU A 176 10.02 7.46 -4.89
C GLU A 176 9.67 7.39 -3.40
N THR A 177 10.63 7.66 -2.51
CA THR A 177 10.34 7.80 -1.08
C THR A 177 9.77 9.19 -0.79
N LEU A 178 8.60 9.25 -0.17
CA LEU A 178 7.89 10.50 0.14
C LEU A 178 8.08 10.96 1.58
N GLN A 179 8.14 10.01 2.51
CA GLN A 179 8.42 10.27 3.93
C GLN A 179 8.88 9.02 4.66
N THR A 180 9.60 9.21 5.75
CA THR A 180 10.06 8.13 6.64
C THR A 180 9.87 8.54 8.11
N LEU A 181 9.44 7.58 8.94
CA LEU A 181 9.31 7.73 10.38
C LEU A 181 9.98 6.53 11.06
N GLY A 182 10.77 6.76 12.11
CA GLY A 182 11.39 5.68 12.88
C GLY A 182 12.42 4.83 12.12
N VAL A 183 12.79 5.19 10.88
CA VAL A 183 13.82 4.50 10.07
C VAL A 183 15.18 5.08 10.43
N LYS A 184 16.12 4.22 10.84
CA LYS A 184 17.51 4.58 11.18
C LYS A 184 18.46 4.23 10.05
#